data_cffd724a3e1ba8b97c8a2c76caacd713
#
_entry.id   cffd724a3e1ba8b97c8a2c76caacd713
#
_cell.length_a   1.000
_cell.length_b   1.000
_cell.length_c   1.000
_cell.angle_alpha   90.00
_cell.angle_beta   90.00
_cell.angle_gamma   90.00
#
_symmetry.space_group_name_H-M   'P 1'
#
loop_
_entity.id
_entity.type
_entity.pdbx_description
1 polymer ?
#
loop_
_entity_poly.entity_id
_entity_poly.type
_entity_poly.pdbx_seq_one_letter_code
_entity_poly.pdbx_strand_id
1 'polypeptide(L)'
;MKRISIQPCADCGSKYCPCHLAYSGDCIQCSLIQGSKTCDCIWQGVCVYNELQHNRNVACNEKQDVLCDVVTKKELKEDIYLLEIRTPKILLEELLNPGSYILLRCKDQIDSRYNVPISVMDIDVENEILKVIIKEVGHKTKSLLSFDKVWV
;
A
#
# COMPACT_ATOMS: atom_id res chain seq x y z
N MET A 1 -0.42 11.77 -31.73
CA MET A 1 0.21 11.03 -30.62
C MET A 1 -0.88 10.28 -29.88
N LYS A 2 -0.88 8.93 -29.85
CA LYS A 2 -1.84 8.16 -29.04
C LYS A 2 -1.51 8.41 -27.58
N ARG A 3 -2.43 9.04 -26.83
CA ARG A 3 -2.31 9.11 -25.36
C ARG A 3 -2.32 7.69 -24.81
N ILE A 4 -1.24 7.28 -24.19
CA ILE A 4 -1.21 6.08 -23.38
C ILE A 4 -2.12 6.38 -22.19
N SER A 5 -3.18 5.61 -22.02
CA SER A 5 -4.01 5.72 -20.82
C SER A 5 -3.19 5.17 -19.66
N ILE A 6 -2.55 6.07 -18.94
CA ILE A 6 -1.83 5.72 -17.72
C ILE A 6 -2.89 5.41 -16.67
N GLN A 7 -2.83 4.23 -16.07
CA GLN A 7 -3.71 3.90 -14.96
C GLN A 7 -3.50 4.92 -13.84
N PRO A 8 -4.58 5.41 -13.21
CA PRO A 8 -4.46 6.36 -12.12
C PRO A 8 -3.61 5.76 -11.00
N CYS A 9 -2.76 6.60 -10.39
CA CYS A 9 -1.98 6.22 -9.22
C CYS A 9 -2.94 5.86 -8.08
N ALA A 10 -2.73 4.73 -7.42
CA ALA A 10 -3.55 4.28 -6.29
C ALA A 10 -3.55 5.27 -5.11
N ASP A 11 -2.48 6.06 -4.98
CA ASP A 11 -2.33 7.03 -3.89
C ASP A 11 -2.86 8.42 -4.23
N CYS A 12 -3.23 8.67 -5.49
CA CYS A 12 -3.70 9.98 -5.92
C CYS A 12 -4.97 10.37 -5.14
N GLY A 13 -4.90 11.50 -4.46
CA GLY A 13 -5.99 11.99 -3.61
C GLY A 13 -6.17 11.28 -2.26
N SER A 14 -5.31 10.32 -1.91
CA SER A 14 -5.28 9.68 -0.60
C SER A 14 -4.43 10.47 0.40
N LYS A 15 -4.41 10.05 1.67
CA LYS A 15 -3.52 10.61 2.71
C LYS A 15 -2.02 10.45 2.39
N TYR A 16 -1.66 9.60 1.44
CA TYR A 16 -0.28 9.38 0.99
C TYR A 16 0.11 10.27 -0.21
N CYS A 17 -0.79 11.12 -0.68
CA CYS A 17 -0.54 12.10 -1.73
C CYS A 17 -0.47 13.52 -1.11
N PRO A 18 0.56 14.33 -1.44
CA PRO A 18 1.69 14.04 -2.33
C PRO A 18 2.71 13.09 -1.70
N CYS A 19 3.19 12.12 -2.49
CA CYS A 19 4.19 11.14 -2.07
C CYS A 19 5.59 11.49 -2.58
N HIS A 20 6.56 10.63 -2.29
CA HIS A 20 7.94 10.83 -2.73
C HIS A 20 8.11 10.95 -4.26
N LEU A 21 7.21 10.34 -5.06
CA LEU A 21 7.22 10.52 -6.52
C LEU A 21 6.84 11.94 -6.93
N ALA A 22 5.93 12.58 -6.18
CA ALA A 22 5.64 14.00 -6.40
C ALA A 22 6.85 14.87 -6.02
N TYR A 23 7.50 14.55 -4.92
CA TYR A 23 8.70 15.26 -4.47
C TYR A 23 9.88 15.11 -5.44
N SER A 24 10.12 13.91 -6.01
CA SER A 24 11.20 13.65 -6.97
C SER A 24 10.92 14.17 -8.38
N GLY A 25 9.68 14.55 -8.68
CA GLY A 25 9.29 14.97 -10.04
C GLY A 25 8.77 13.82 -10.92
N ASP A 26 8.62 12.62 -10.38
CA ASP A 26 8.23 11.41 -11.11
C ASP A 26 6.72 11.11 -11.02
N CYS A 27 5.92 12.02 -10.47
CA CYS A 27 4.47 11.82 -10.35
C CYS A 27 3.82 11.65 -11.72
N ILE A 28 3.25 10.47 -11.98
CA ILE A 28 2.62 10.13 -13.26
C ILE A 28 1.32 10.88 -13.54
N GLN A 29 0.72 11.49 -12.53
CA GLN A 29 -0.56 12.21 -12.65
C GLN A 29 -0.40 13.70 -12.91
N CYS A 30 0.80 14.27 -12.76
CA CYS A 30 0.98 15.71 -12.78
C CYS A 30 2.09 16.14 -13.73
N SER A 31 1.72 16.74 -14.85
CA SER A 31 2.68 17.28 -15.82
C SER A 31 3.50 18.46 -15.28
N LEU A 32 2.91 19.28 -14.40
CA LEU A 32 3.64 20.39 -13.77
C LEU A 32 4.78 19.90 -12.89
N ILE A 33 4.54 18.83 -12.10
CA ILE A 33 5.58 18.21 -11.28
C ILE A 33 6.68 17.61 -12.17
N GLN A 34 6.31 17.05 -13.34
CA GLN A 34 7.25 16.55 -14.34
C GLN A 34 7.98 17.64 -15.14
N GLY A 35 7.80 18.90 -14.77
CA GLY A 35 8.48 20.03 -15.38
C GLY A 35 7.79 20.68 -16.59
N SER A 36 6.55 20.31 -16.90
CA SER A 36 5.78 21.01 -17.93
C SER A 36 5.44 22.44 -17.51
N LYS A 37 5.36 23.35 -18.49
CA LYS A 37 4.99 24.75 -18.24
C LYS A 37 3.49 24.94 -18.02
N THR A 38 2.68 24.01 -18.47
CA THR A 38 1.21 24.06 -18.41
C THR A 38 0.65 22.78 -17.87
N CYS A 39 -0.44 22.87 -17.11
CA CYS A 39 -1.18 21.71 -16.64
C CYS A 39 -2.02 21.13 -17.78
N ASP A 40 -1.88 19.84 -18.04
CA ASP A 40 -2.66 19.08 -19.02
C ASP A 40 -3.36 17.86 -18.42
N CYS A 41 -3.37 17.73 -17.09
CA CYS A 41 -3.98 16.59 -16.43
C CYS A 41 -5.53 16.64 -16.57
N ILE A 42 -6.12 15.46 -16.60
CA ILE A 42 -7.58 15.26 -16.63
C ILE A 42 -8.14 14.88 -15.25
N TRP A 43 -7.32 14.89 -14.24
CA TRP A 43 -7.69 14.54 -12.88
C TRP A 43 -8.64 15.59 -12.28
N GLN A 44 -9.76 15.13 -11.70
CA GLN A 44 -10.79 15.99 -11.12
C GLN A 44 -10.81 15.95 -9.57
N GLY A 45 -9.88 15.22 -8.97
CA GLY A 45 -9.73 15.17 -7.51
C GLY A 45 -8.83 16.29 -6.99
N VAL A 46 -8.23 16.03 -5.81
CA VAL A 46 -7.28 16.96 -5.18
C VAL A 46 -6.07 17.17 -6.09
N CYS A 47 -5.68 18.42 -6.31
CA CYS A 47 -4.55 18.76 -7.16
C CYS A 47 -3.22 18.46 -6.46
N VAL A 48 -2.51 17.44 -6.93
CA VAL A 48 -1.24 16.99 -6.36
C VAL A 48 -0.18 18.10 -6.32
N TYR A 49 -0.14 18.92 -7.38
CA TYR A 49 0.80 20.06 -7.45
C TYR A 49 0.52 21.09 -6.36
N ASN A 50 -0.75 21.47 -6.18
CA ASN A 50 -1.12 22.43 -5.16
C ASN A 50 -0.84 21.88 -3.75
N GLU A 51 -1.14 20.62 -3.50
CA GLU A 51 -0.85 19.96 -2.22
C GLU A 51 0.66 19.94 -1.95
N LEU A 52 1.48 19.59 -2.96
CA LEU A 52 2.93 19.58 -2.81
C LEU A 52 3.47 20.98 -2.49
N GLN A 53 2.98 22.02 -3.18
CA GLN A 53 3.36 23.40 -2.90
C GLN A 53 2.91 23.84 -1.49
N HIS A 54 1.70 23.46 -1.10
CA HIS A 54 1.17 23.76 0.24
C HIS A 54 2.00 23.11 1.34
N ASN A 55 2.46 21.90 1.11
CA ASN A 55 3.35 21.16 2.01
C ASN A 55 4.84 21.56 1.85
N ARG A 56 5.13 22.68 1.22
CA ARG A 56 6.51 23.20 1.02
C ARG A 56 7.42 22.21 0.30
N ASN A 57 6.90 21.53 -0.70
CA ASN A 57 7.60 20.49 -1.47
C ASN A 57 8.11 19.31 -0.61
N VAL A 58 7.42 18.99 0.47
CA VAL A 58 7.71 17.79 1.29
C VAL A 58 6.65 16.74 1.02
N ALA A 59 7.05 15.48 0.91
CA ALA A 59 6.11 14.36 0.83
C ALA A 59 5.25 14.29 2.10
N CYS A 60 3.95 14.02 1.92
CA CYS A 60 3.00 14.04 3.02
C CYS A 60 3.25 12.86 3.98
N ASN A 61 3.38 11.67 3.41
CA ASN A 61 3.68 10.44 4.14
C ASN A 61 4.55 9.53 3.28
N GLU A 62 5.54 8.92 3.88
CA GLU A 62 6.32 7.87 3.22
C GLU A 62 5.60 6.53 3.40
N LYS A 63 5.47 5.79 2.30
CA LYS A 63 5.11 4.37 2.40
C LYS A 63 6.26 3.63 3.06
N GLN A 64 5.95 2.89 4.08
CA GLN A 64 6.92 2.06 4.78
C GLN A 64 6.57 0.60 4.53
N ASP A 65 7.54 -0.15 4.03
CA ASP A 65 7.49 -1.60 4.00
C ASP A 65 8.11 -2.11 5.32
N VAL A 66 7.34 -2.78 6.15
CA VAL A 66 7.81 -3.35 7.41
C VAL A 66 7.84 -4.87 7.30
N LEU A 67 9.01 -5.46 7.58
CA LEU A 67 9.13 -6.92 7.61
C LEU A 67 8.57 -7.45 8.92
N CYS A 68 7.50 -8.21 8.84
CA CYS A 68 6.74 -8.74 9.97
C CYS A 68 6.80 -10.26 10.04
N ASP A 69 6.77 -10.81 11.26
CA ASP A 69 6.71 -12.25 11.49
C ASP A 69 5.25 -12.76 11.42
N VAL A 70 5.02 -13.86 10.71
CA VAL A 70 3.75 -14.58 10.74
C VAL A 70 3.78 -15.50 11.95
N VAL A 71 2.98 -15.18 12.97
CA VAL A 71 2.94 -15.90 14.24
C VAL A 71 2.11 -17.18 14.13
N THR A 72 0.98 -17.08 13.42
CA THR A 72 0.03 -18.18 13.26
C THR A 72 -0.46 -18.24 11.83
N LYS A 73 -0.57 -19.45 11.30
CA LYS A 73 -1.28 -19.79 10.07
C LYS A 73 -2.29 -20.88 10.41
N LYS A 74 -3.56 -20.59 10.24
CA LYS A 74 -4.63 -21.56 10.51
C LYS A 74 -5.52 -21.67 9.29
N GLU A 75 -5.64 -22.88 8.77
CA GLU A 75 -6.65 -23.18 7.76
C GLU A 75 -8.03 -23.18 8.40
N LEU A 76 -8.93 -22.35 7.90
CA LEU A 76 -10.32 -22.24 8.37
C LEU A 76 -11.24 -23.14 7.57
N LYS A 77 -10.96 -23.24 6.27
CA LYS A 77 -11.66 -24.06 5.29
C LYS A 77 -10.70 -24.29 4.13
N GLU A 78 -11.02 -25.22 3.24
CA GLU A 78 -10.27 -25.49 2.01
C GLU A 78 -9.88 -24.18 1.30
N ASP A 79 -8.58 -23.97 1.11
CA ASP A 79 -7.97 -22.79 0.49
C ASP A 79 -8.18 -21.45 1.22
N ILE A 80 -8.70 -21.44 2.45
CA ILE A 80 -8.93 -20.22 3.24
C ILE A 80 -8.13 -20.27 4.53
N TYR A 81 -7.24 -19.32 4.72
CA TYR A 81 -6.30 -19.26 5.84
C TYR A 81 -6.45 -17.98 6.64
N LEU A 82 -6.44 -18.10 7.96
CA LEU A 82 -6.24 -17.00 8.89
C LEU A 82 -4.73 -16.88 9.16
N LEU A 83 -4.19 -15.67 8.96
CA LEU A 83 -2.84 -15.33 9.37
C LEU A 83 -2.90 -14.32 10.51
N GLU A 84 -2.09 -14.57 11.54
CA GLU A 84 -1.78 -13.63 12.58
C GLU A 84 -0.35 -13.14 12.37
N ILE A 85 -0.19 -11.84 12.20
CA ILE A 85 1.07 -11.20 11.83
C ILE A 85 1.46 -10.25 12.96
N ARG A 86 2.67 -10.42 13.50
CA ARG A 86 3.21 -9.50 14.49
C ARG A 86 3.62 -8.21 13.83
N THR A 87 2.89 -7.15 14.12
CA THR A 87 3.01 -5.86 13.43
C THR A 87 3.25 -4.75 14.45
N PRO A 88 4.19 -3.83 14.21
CA PRO A 88 4.45 -2.73 15.14
C PRO A 88 3.19 -1.92 15.48
N LYS A 89 3.06 -1.53 16.74
CA LYS A 89 1.89 -0.82 17.27
C LYS A 89 1.52 0.42 16.46
N ILE A 90 2.52 1.20 16.05
CA ILE A 90 2.30 2.43 15.28
C ILE A 90 1.57 2.16 13.94
N LEU A 91 1.89 1.05 13.27
CA LEU A 91 1.21 0.66 12.04
C LEU A 91 -0.20 0.13 12.32
N LEU A 92 -0.39 -0.62 13.41
CA LEU A 92 -1.70 -1.11 13.82
C LEU A 92 -2.67 0.04 14.11
N GLU A 93 -2.22 1.08 14.80
CA GLU A 93 -3.02 2.26 15.11
C GLU A 93 -3.51 2.99 13.85
N GLU A 94 -2.70 3.01 12.79
CA GLU A 94 -3.12 3.57 11.49
C GLU A 94 -4.18 2.72 10.77
N LEU A 95 -4.20 1.41 11.05
CA LEU A 95 -5.10 0.45 10.40
C LEU A 95 -6.46 0.30 11.11
N LEU A 96 -6.69 0.99 12.24
CA LEU A 96 -7.93 0.88 13.02
C LEU A 96 -9.18 1.38 12.29
N ASN A 97 -9.03 2.11 11.19
CA ASN A 97 -10.17 2.60 10.42
C ASN A 97 -10.88 1.45 9.69
N PRO A 98 -12.22 1.38 9.74
CA PRO A 98 -12.98 0.41 8.98
C PRO A 98 -12.67 0.47 7.48
N GLY A 99 -12.47 -0.68 6.85
CA GLY A 99 -12.11 -0.79 5.44
C GLY A 99 -10.61 -0.65 5.15
N SER A 100 -9.78 -0.57 6.17
CA SER A 100 -8.32 -0.60 6.01
C SER A 100 -7.87 -1.89 5.34
N TYR A 101 -6.85 -1.80 4.53
CA TYR A 101 -6.18 -2.92 3.89
C TYR A 101 -4.66 -2.74 3.94
N ILE A 102 -3.96 -3.82 3.80
CA ILE A 102 -2.50 -3.86 3.72
C ILE A 102 -2.05 -4.46 2.40
N LEU A 103 -0.82 -4.19 2.03
CA LEU A 103 -0.18 -4.77 0.85
C LEU A 103 0.83 -5.82 1.30
N LEU A 104 0.44 -7.09 1.31
CA LEU A 104 1.31 -8.18 1.71
C LEU A 104 2.22 -8.64 0.57
N ARG A 105 3.46 -8.93 0.91
CA ARG A 105 4.46 -9.48 0.01
C ARG A 105 5.35 -10.47 0.75
N CYS A 106 5.75 -11.56 0.08
CA CYS A 106 6.71 -12.50 0.67
C CYS A 106 8.05 -11.81 0.92
N LYS A 107 8.73 -12.24 1.96
CA LYS A 107 10.03 -11.71 2.38
C LYS A 107 11.07 -11.67 1.24
N ASP A 108 11.09 -12.69 0.38
CA ASP A 108 12.06 -12.81 -0.71
C ASP A 108 11.68 -12.01 -1.97
N GLN A 109 10.52 -11.38 -1.97
CA GLN A 109 10.03 -10.55 -3.07
C GLN A 109 10.30 -9.07 -2.75
N ILE A 110 11.32 -8.51 -3.35
CA ILE A 110 11.67 -7.08 -3.17
C ILE A 110 10.74 -6.20 -4.00
N ASP A 111 10.25 -6.69 -5.14
CA ASP A 111 9.47 -5.92 -6.10
C ASP A 111 8.00 -5.75 -5.64
N SER A 112 7.55 -4.51 -5.55
CA SER A 112 6.18 -4.15 -5.20
C SER A 112 5.10 -4.72 -6.14
N ARG A 113 5.45 -5.15 -7.35
CA ARG A 113 4.55 -5.85 -8.27
C ARG A 113 4.02 -7.18 -7.71
N TYR A 114 4.68 -7.71 -6.69
CA TYR A 114 4.23 -8.91 -5.98
C TYR A 114 3.31 -8.62 -4.79
N ASN A 115 3.06 -7.35 -4.50
CA ASN A 115 2.12 -6.96 -3.46
C ASN A 115 0.73 -7.54 -3.73
N VAL A 116 0.12 -8.06 -2.67
CA VAL A 116 -1.26 -8.58 -2.66
C VAL A 116 -2.07 -7.72 -1.70
N PRO A 117 -3.11 -7.00 -2.17
CA PRO A 117 -3.98 -6.24 -1.29
C PRO A 117 -4.86 -7.19 -0.48
N ILE A 118 -4.79 -7.07 0.83
CA ILE A 118 -5.56 -7.91 1.77
C ILE A 118 -6.27 -6.99 2.76
N SER A 119 -7.58 -7.17 2.91
CA SER A 119 -8.36 -6.44 3.90
C SER A 119 -7.99 -6.87 5.31
N VAL A 120 -7.91 -5.90 6.20
CA VAL A 120 -7.73 -6.13 7.63
C VAL A 120 -9.01 -6.75 8.20
N MET A 121 -8.89 -7.89 8.89
CA MET A 121 -10.00 -8.55 9.55
C MET A 121 -10.18 -8.08 10.98
N ASP A 122 -9.07 -8.05 11.73
CA ASP A 122 -9.06 -7.70 13.15
C ASP A 122 -7.68 -7.21 13.58
N ILE A 123 -7.64 -6.39 14.61
CA ILE A 123 -6.41 -5.79 15.14
C ILE A 123 -6.39 -5.90 16.65
N ASP A 124 -5.35 -6.50 17.18
CA ASP A 124 -5.04 -6.52 18.61
C ASP A 124 -3.81 -5.63 18.86
N VAL A 125 -4.06 -4.38 19.23
CA VAL A 125 -3.02 -3.37 19.44
C VAL A 125 -2.17 -3.69 20.67
N GLU A 126 -2.76 -4.32 21.70
CA GLU A 126 -2.08 -4.63 22.95
C GLU A 126 -1.05 -5.76 22.76
N ASN A 127 -1.40 -6.77 21.98
CA ASN A 127 -0.54 -7.90 21.67
C ASN A 127 0.27 -7.73 20.38
N GLU A 128 0.14 -6.59 19.71
CA GLU A 128 0.79 -6.27 18.44
C GLU A 128 0.47 -7.28 17.32
N ILE A 129 -0.80 -7.71 17.24
CA ILE A 129 -1.25 -8.71 16.27
C ILE A 129 -2.22 -8.11 15.26
N LEU A 130 -1.89 -8.29 14.00
CA LEU A 130 -2.76 -8.03 12.85
C LEU A 130 -3.31 -9.35 12.35
N LYS A 131 -4.64 -9.45 12.17
CA LYS A 131 -5.29 -10.64 11.62
C LYS A 131 -5.85 -10.36 10.24
N VAL A 132 -5.53 -11.25 9.33
CA VAL A 132 -6.01 -11.20 7.94
C VAL A 132 -6.48 -12.58 7.49
N ILE A 133 -7.41 -12.60 6.53
CA ILE A 133 -7.85 -13.83 5.88
C ILE A 133 -7.37 -13.82 4.43
N ILE A 134 -6.71 -14.90 4.04
CA ILE A 134 -6.20 -15.09 2.68
C ILE A 134 -6.88 -16.31 2.06
N LYS A 135 -7.45 -16.12 0.87
CA LYS A 135 -7.85 -17.23 0.01
C LYS A 135 -6.71 -17.55 -0.95
N GLU A 136 -6.30 -18.82 -0.97
CA GLU A 136 -5.32 -19.30 -1.95
C GLU A 136 -5.99 -19.39 -3.33
N VAL A 137 -5.66 -18.46 -4.23
CA VAL A 137 -6.26 -18.38 -5.57
C VAL A 137 -5.20 -18.53 -6.66
N GLY A 138 -3.96 -18.16 -6.39
CA GLY A 138 -2.91 -18.17 -7.39
C GLY A 138 -1.51 -18.11 -6.80
N HIS A 139 -0.51 -17.97 -7.65
CA HIS A 139 0.90 -18.03 -7.25
C HIS A 139 1.27 -17.07 -6.13
N LYS A 140 0.80 -15.82 -6.18
CA LYS A 140 1.14 -14.82 -5.16
C LYS A 140 0.60 -15.18 -3.78
N THR A 141 -0.67 -15.58 -3.68
CA THR A 141 -1.29 -15.97 -2.40
C THR A 141 -0.72 -17.28 -1.87
N LYS A 142 -0.43 -18.24 -2.76
CA LYS A 142 0.28 -19.47 -2.40
C LYS A 142 1.66 -19.19 -1.82
N SER A 143 2.41 -18.30 -2.45
CA SER A 143 3.73 -17.89 -1.94
C SER A 143 3.64 -17.23 -0.57
N LEU A 144 2.66 -16.35 -0.33
CA LEU A 144 2.44 -15.74 0.99
C LEU A 144 2.24 -16.79 2.10
N LEU A 145 1.55 -17.87 1.79
CA LEU A 145 1.30 -18.95 2.74
C LEU A 145 2.53 -19.85 3.02
N SER A 146 3.57 -19.75 2.20
CA SER A 146 4.78 -20.58 2.32
C SER A 146 5.86 -19.98 3.22
N PHE A 147 5.75 -18.70 3.57
CA PHE A 147 6.78 -17.99 4.35
C PHE A 147 6.31 -17.64 5.77
N ASP A 148 7.29 -17.56 6.68
CA ASP A 148 7.07 -17.14 8.07
C ASP A 148 7.33 -15.65 8.30
N LYS A 149 7.74 -14.93 7.25
CA LYS A 149 7.92 -13.48 7.25
C LYS A 149 7.33 -12.87 6.00
N VAL A 150 6.66 -11.74 6.18
CA VAL A 150 6.02 -10.98 5.11
C VAL A 150 6.32 -9.49 5.26
N TRP A 151 6.40 -8.79 4.15
CA TRP A 151 6.36 -7.33 4.13
C TRP A 151 4.90 -6.86 4.26
N VAL A 152 4.67 -5.93 5.14
CA VAL A 152 3.38 -5.28 5.39
C VAL A 152 3.47 -3.81 5.02
#